data_eaf769e4c861ad08936090f42708e356
#
_entry.id   eaf769e4c861ad08936090f42708e356
#
_cell.length_a   1.000
_cell.length_b   1.000
_cell.length_c   1.000
_cell.angle_alpha   90.00
_cell.angle_beta   90.00
_cell.angle_gamma   90.00
#
_symmetry.space_group_name_H-M   'P 1'
#
loop_
_entity.id
_entity.type
_entity.pdbx_description
1 polymer ?
#
loop_
_entity_poly.entity_id
_entity_poly.type
_entity_poly.pdbx_seq_one_letter_code
_entity_poly.pdbx_strand_id
1 'polypeptide(L)'
;YSFFDAAGTCLAVKAADADYAAGGNTLTRQAVAVPQGAATLIVAGNLYQALPAVRLVSAANLVQQVKSMTVAWHANYVLKISGSTVNYANENRRISEKVAAAAGDTYRLSCSANWNNALYVIYAADNSVLACRQAPNNAAGEVLTDFAVTMPENTAYFRVAANLEIQPESYAVAQYTTRIAAKAPVLTVAAVRTLLDILRAGTYTQSQQSAIQNLENALLIID
;
A
#
# COMPACT_ATOMS: atom_id res chain seq x y z
N TYR A 1 -14.47 0.57 14.43
CA TYR A 1 -13.55 0.48 15.58
C TYR A 1 -13.54 1.78 16.40
N SER A 2 -13.16 1.66 17.65
CA SER A 2 -13.03 2.81 18.54
C SER A 2 -11.81 2.65 19.46
N PHE A 3 -11.08 3.73 19.69
CA PHE A 3 -9.99 3.80 20.66
C PHE A 3 -10.45 4.55 21.91
N PHE A 4 -10.04 4.05 23.06
CA PHE A 4 -10.35 4.63 24.37
C PHE A 4 -9.07 4.82 25.18
N ASP A 5 -9.03 5.85 26.03
CA ASP A 5 -7.98 6.00 27.03
C ASP A 5 -8.19 5.06 28.26
N ALA A 6 -7.29 5.13 29.23
CA ALA A 6 -7.39 4.32 30.44
C ALA A 6 -8.61 4.68 31.33
N ALA A 7 -9.19 5.86 31.16
CA ALA A 7 -10.40 6.31 31.87
C ALA A 7 -11.69 5.93 31.12
N GLY A 8 -11.58 5.31 29.94
CA GLY A 8 -12.72 4.93 29.12
C GLY A 8 -13.24 6.06 28.22
N THR A 9 -12.50 7.16 28.07
CA THR A 9 -12.86 8.25 27.17
C THR A 9 -12.56 7.86 25.72
N CYS A 10 -13.50 8.07 24.80
CA CYS A 10 -13.29 7.79 23.39
C CYS A 10 -12.32 8.81 22.76
N LEU A 11 -11.19 8.34 22.28
CA LEU A 11 -10.15 9.16 21.63
C LEU A 11 -10.34 9.26 20.13
N ALA A 12 -10.80 8.20 19.51
CA ALA A 12 -11.06 8.14 18.07
C ALA A 12 -12.07 7.04 17.76
N VAL A 13 -12.91 7.28 16.79
CA VAL A 13 -13.89 6.33 16.27
C VAL A 13 -13.93 6.35 14.75
N LYS A 14 -14.04 5.19 14.14
CA LYS A 14 -14.46 5.01 12.75
C LYS A 14 -15.77 4.23 12.77
N ALA A 15 -16.86 4.92 12.55
CA ALA A 15 -18.16 4.30 12.39
C ALA A 15 -18.26 3.58 11.03
N ALA A 16 -19.11 2.57 10.95
CA ALA A 16 -19.56 2.07 9.66
C ALA A 16 -20.49 3.11 9.02
N ASP A 17 -20.53 3.15 7.70
CA ASP A 17 -21.50 4.00 7.01
C ASP A 17 -22.92 3.54 7.32
N ALA A 18 -23.82 4.51 7.43
CA ALA A 18 -25.10 4.34 8.13
C ALA A 18 -26.10 3.40 7.43
N ASP A 19 -25.82 2.90 6.25
CA ASP A 19 -26.78 2.07 5.52
C ASP A 19 -26.53 0.57 5.80
N TYR A 20 -27.22 0.07 6.82
CA TYR A 20 -27.22 -1.34 7.18
C TYR A 20 -27.71 -2.25 6.06
N ALA A 21 -28.58 -1.76 5.17
CA ALA A 21 -29.14 -2.50 4.03
C ALA A 21 -28.12 -2.72 2.92
N ALA A 22 -27.12 -1.86 2.80
CA ALA A 22 -26.05 -1.97 1.78
C ALA A 22 -24.84 -2.83 2.23
N GLY A 23 -24.93 -3.54 3.37
CA GLY A 23 -23.89 -4.46 3.83
C GLY A 23 -22.77 -3.81 4.67
N GLY A 24 -22.85 -2.51 4.95
CA GLY A 24 -21.88 -1.80 5.79
C GLY A 24 -20.47 -1.73 5.16
N ASN A 25 -19.51 -1.25 5.92
CA ASN A 25 -18.11 -1.15 5.50
C ASN A 25 -17.30 -2.36 5.95
N THR A 26 -16.60 -3.00 5.01
CA THR A 26 -15.58 -3.99 5.31
C THR A 26 -14.20 -3.35 5.19
N LEU A 27 -13.46 -3.30 6.30
CA LEU A 27 -12.07 -2.85 6.30
C LEU A 27 -11.15 -4.06 6.14
N THR A 28 -10.44 -4.12 5.01
CA THR A 28 -9.50 -5.21 4.73
C THR A 28 -8.07 -4.69 4.79
N ARG A 29 -7.26 -5.26 5.70
CA ARG A 29 -5.83 -4.93 5.88
C ARG A 29 -5.55 -3.43 6.07
N GLN A 30 -6.47 -2.73 6.71
CA GLN A 30 -6.29 -1.31 6.96
C GLN A 30 -5.30 -1.09 8.11
N ALA A 31 -4.26 -0.31 7.87
CA ALA A 31 -3.39 0.20 8.91
C ALA A 31 -4.03 1.43 9.56
N VAL A 32 -4.14 1.43 10.87
CA VAL A 32 -4.69 2.54 11.64
C VAL A 32 -3.67 2.97 12.68
N ALA A 33 -3.37 4.27 12.73
CA ALA A 33 -2.52 4.82 13.77
C ALA A 33 -3.24 4.75 15.12
N VAL A 34 -2.56 4.23 16.13
CA VAL A 34 -3.07 4.24 17.51
C VAL A 34 -2.92 5.65 18.06
N PRO A 35 -4.00 6.32 18.51
CA PRO A 35 -3.91 7.64 19.11
C PRO A 35 -3.04 7.64 20.37
N GLN A 36 -2.36 8.76 20.61
CA GLN A 36 -1.60 8.94 21.84
C GLN A 36 -2.55 8.83 23.06
N GLY A 37 -2.15 8.07 24.07
CA GLY A 37 -2.94 7.85 25.27
C GLY A 37 -3.97 6.73 25.15
N ALA A 38 -4.09 6.05 24.00
CA ALA A 38 -5.01 4.93 23.85
C ALA A 38 -4.57 3.73 24.71
N ALA A 39 -5.49 3.22 25.51
CA ALA A 39 -5.33 2.05 26.35
C ALA A 39 -6.14 0.85 25.84
N THR A 40 -7.27 1.11 25.18
CA THR A 40 -8.20 0.07 24.71
C THR A 40 -8.60 0.32 23.26
N LEU A 41 -8.65 -0.77 22.49
CA LEU A 41 -9.21 -0.80 21.13
C LEU A 41 -10.40 -1.77 21.12
N ILE A 42 -11.56 -1.28 20.71
CA ILE A 42 -12.74 -2.10 20.46
C ILE A 42 -12.96 -2.20 18.95
N VAL A 43 -13.05 -3.41 18.43
CA VAL A 43 -13.32 -3.67 17.01
C VAL A 43 -14.65 -4.42 16.91
N ALA A 44 -15.59 -3.84 16.18
CA ALA A 44 -16.83 -4.51 15.83
C ALA A 44 -16.64 -5.31 14.53
N GLY A 45 -17.23 -6.50 14.47
CA GLY A 45 -17.23 -7.34 13.28
C GLY A 45 -18.63 -7.88 13.00
N ASN A 46 -18.97 -7.96 11.72
CA ASN A 46 -20.19 -8.64 11.27
C ASN A 46 -19.83 -10.09 10.92
N LEU A 47 -20.36 -11.03 11.70
CA LEU A 47 -20.07 -12.47 11.54
C LEU A 47 -20.56 -13.05 10.20
N TYR A 48 -21.48 -12.37 9.52
CA TYR A 48 -21.92 -12.77 8.17
C TYR A 48 -20.87 -12.48 7.08
N GLN A 49 -19.90 -11.63 7.36
CA GLN A 49 -18.86 -11.27 6.40
C GLN A 49 -17.52 -11.92 6.71
N ALA A 50 -16.96 -11.66 7.88
CA ALA A 50 -15.72 -12.27 8.35
C ALA A 50 -15.49 -11.95 9.83
N LEU A 51 -14.74 -12.80 10.51
CA LEU A 51 -14.25 -12.49 11.85
C LEU A 51 -13.20 -11.37 11.79
N PRO A 52 -13.29 -10.35 12.64
CA PRO A 52 -12.28 -9.31 12.70
C PRO A 52 -10.94 -9.89 13.18
N ALA A 53 -9.87 -9.53 12.49
CA ALA A 53 -8.51 -9.82 12.90
C ALA A 53 -7.77 -8.50 13.13
N VAL A 54 -7.13 -8.38 14.29
CA VAL A 54 -6.36 -7.19 14.66
C VAL A 54 -4.93 -7.59 14.96
N ARG A 55 -3.99 -6.85 14.41
CA ARG A 55 -2.57 -7.00 14.70
C ARG A 55 -1.98 -5.66 15.10
N LEU A 56 -1.40 -5.60 16.29
CA LEU A 56 -0.61 -4.45 16.71
C LEU A 56 0.77 -4.52 16.07
N VAL A 57 1.17 -3.44 15.40
CA VAL A 57 2.47 -3.32 14.75
C VAL A 57 3.11 -2.02 15.16
N SER A 58 4.36 -2.07 15.63
CA SER A 58 5.14 -0.86 15.86
C SER A 58 5.39 -0.14 14.55
N ALA A 59 5.29 1.20 14.55
CA ALA A 59 5.63 2.01 13.39
C ALA A 59 7.05 1.76 12.87
N ALA A 60 7.99 1.43 13.76
CA ALA A 60 9.35 1.06 13.38
C ALA A 60 9.45 -0.23 12.56
N ASN A 61 8.40 -1.06 12.58
CA ASN A 61 8.33 -2.30 11.80
C ASN A 61 7.55 -2.15 10.49
N LEU A 62 7.11 -0.94 10.15
CA LEU A 62 6.47 -0.65 8.86
C LEU A 62 7.54 -0.21 7.86
N VAL A 63 7.69 -0.99 6.81
CA VAL A 63 8.56 -0.65 5.68
C VAL A 63 7.70 -0.27 4.50
N GLN A 64 7.92 0.93 4.00
CA GLN A 64 7.31 1.39 2.76
C GLN A 64 8.16 0.91 1.59
N GLN A 65 7.52 0.26 0.63
CA GLN A 65 8.15 -0.17 -0.61
C GLN A 65 7.48 0.53 -1.78
N VAL A 66 8.28 1.14 -2.63
CA VAL A 66 7.85 1.67 -3.93
C VAL A 66 8.39 0.74 -5.00
N LYS A 67 7.49 0.12 -5.76
CA LYS A 67 7.82 -0.75 -6.88
C LYS A 67 7.45 -0.04 -8.17
N SER A 68 8.44 0.34 -8.96
CA SER A 68 8.20 0.85 -10.31
C SER A 68 7.49 -0.21 -11.16
N MET A 69 6.52 0.23 -11.92
CA MET A 69 5.75 -0.62 -12.82
C MET A 69 6.11 -0.31 -14.27
N THR A 70 6.33 -1.35 -15.04
CA THR A 70 6.41 -1.21 -16.50
C THR A 70 4.98 -1.16 -17.03
N VAL A 71 4.61 -0.04 -17.62
CA VAL A 71 3.29 0.20 -18.18
C VAL A 71 3.43 0.56 -19.64
N ALA A 72 2.64 -0.06 -20.52
CA ALA A 72 2.61 0.34 -21.92
C ALA A 72 1.89 1.69 -22.09
N TRP A 73 2.41 2.52 -22.98
CA TRP A 73 1.88 3.85 -23.28
C TRP A 73 1.47 3.94 -24.74
N HIS A 74 0.29 4.47 -24.96
CA HIS A 74 -0.29 4.65 -26.29
C HIS A 74 -0.24 6.14 -26.67
N ALA A 75 0.53 6.45 -27.71
CA ALA A 75 0.60 7.81 -28.26
C ALA A 75 -0.70 8.20 -29.01
N ASN A 76 -0.88 9.49 -29.23
CA ASN A 76 -2.02 10.06 -29.94
C ASN A 76 -3.38 9.92 -29.23
N TYR A 77 -3.39 9.80 -27.91
CA TYR A 77 -4.62 9.73 -27.13
C TYR A 77 -4.62 10.71 -25.98
N VAL A 78 -5.81 11.22 -25.66
CA VAL A 78 -6.10 11.96 -24.43
C VAL A 78 -7.13 11.21 -23.59
N LEU A 79 -7.03 11.34 -22.29
CA LEU A 79 -7.94 10.76 -21.33
C LEU A 79 -8.96 11.81 -20.90
N LYS A 80 -10.25 11.49 -21.00
CA LYS A 80 -11.33 12.39 -20.59
C LYS A 80 -11.81 12.06 -19.17
N ILE A 81 -12.36 13.03 -18.49
CA ILE A 81 -12.95 12.85 -17.14
C ILE A 81 -14.14 11.89 -17.14
N SER A 82 -14.81 11.71 -18.29
CA SER A 82 -15.83 10.68 -18.49
C SER A 82 -15.27 9.25 -18.53
N GLY A 83 -13.95 9.10 -18.47
CA GLY A 83 -13.29 7.81 -18.64
C GLY A 83 -13.07 7.39 -20.08
N SER A 84 -13.58 8.12 -21.07
CA SER A 84 -13.33 7.83 -22.47
C SER A 84 -11.91 8.22 -22.88
N THR A 85 -11.38 7.52 -23.87
CA THR A 85 -10.13 7.88 -24.54
C THR A 85 -10.46 8.43 -25.91
N VAL A 86 -9.87 9.55 -26.27
CA VAL A 86 -10.10 10.21 -27.55
C VAL A 86 -8.79 10.25 -28.31
N ASN A 87 -8.83 9.82 -29.58
CA ASN A 87 -7.70 9.98 -30.47
C ASN A 87 -7.45 11.48 -30.71
N TYR A 88 -6.21 11.88 -30.51
CA TYR A 88 -5.76 13.25 -30.68
C TYR A 88 -4.45 13.21 -31.45
N ALA A 89 -4.48 13.60 -32.71
CA ALA A 89 -3.35 13.48 -33.65
C ALA A 89 -2.10 14.28 -33.21
N ASN A 90 -1.56 13.94 -32.07
CA ASN A 90 -0.37 14.53 -31.47
C ASN A 90 0.35 13.47 -30.64
N GLU A 91 1.53 13.05 -31.09
CA GLU A 91 2.35 12.01 -30.47
C GLU A 91 2.84 12.35 -29.05
N ASN A 92 2.81 13.65 -28.70
CA ASN A 92 3.12 14.12 -27.34
C ASN A 92 2.02 13.83 -26.33
N ARG A 93 0.84 13.40 -26.77
CA ARG A 93 -0.28 13.00 -25.91
C ARG A 93 -0.29 11.49 -25.80
N ARG A 94 -0.20 11.01 -24.56
CA ARG A 94 -0.14 9.59 -24.27
C ARG A 94 -1.08 9.22 -23.14
N ILE A 95 -1.57 8.00 -23.21
CA ILE A 95 -2.30 7.37 -22.11
C ILE A 95 -1.68 6.02 -21.79
N SER A 96 -1.75 5.60 -20.54
CA SER A 96 -1.34 4.25 -20.16
C SER A 96 -2.34 3.21 -20.70
N GLU A 97 -1.89 1.96 -20.82
CA GLU A 97 -2.80 0.82 -20.81
C GLU A 97 -3.65 0.79 -19.54
N LYS A 98 -4.58 -0.15 -19.44
CA LYS A 98 -5.30 -0.43 -18.20
C LYS A 98 -4.33 -1.02 -17.17
N VAL A 99 -4.15 -0.33 -16.07
CA VAL A 99 -3.33 -0.81 -14.95
C VAL A 99 -4.27 -1.43 -13.92
N ALA A 100 -4.22 -2.76 -13.78
CA ALA A 100 -5.03 -3.46 -12.80
C ALA A 100 -4.70 -3.00 -11.37
N ALA A 101 -5.72 -2.76 -10.57
CA ALA A 101 -5.59 -2.30 -9.19
C ALA A 101 -6.74 -2.82 -8.34
N ALA A 102 -6.52 -2.93 -7.04
CA ALA A 102 -7.54 -3.30 -6.08
C ALA A 102 -7.84 -2.16 -5.11
N ALA A 103 -9.03 -2.17 -4.54
CA ALA A 103 -9.43 -1.23 -3.48
C ALA A 103 -8.40 -1.20 -2.34
N GLY A 104 -8.04 -0.01 -1.88
CA GLY A 104 -7.06 0.20 -0.82
C GLY A 104 -5.59 0.18 -1.29
N ASP A 105 -5.29 -0.25 -2.51
CA ASP A 105 -3.95 -0.12 -3.08
C ASP A 105 -3.58 1.35 -3.21
N THR A 106 -2.31 1.67 -3.01
CA THR A 106 -1.78 3.02 -3.23
C THR A 106 -0.75 2.99 -4.34
N TYR A 107 -0.89 3.92 -5.27
CA TYR A 107 0.03 4.12 -6.38
C TYR A 107 0.64 5.50 -6.32
N ARG A 108 1.87 5.63 -6.80
CA ARG A 108 2.52 6.90 -7.04
C ARG A 108 2.54 7.17 -8.53
N LEU A 109 1.96 8.31 -8.89
CA LEU A 109 1.77 8.69 -10.28
C LEU A 109 2.61 9.91 -10.60
N SER A 110 3.39 9.82 -11.69
CA SER A 110 3.98 10.96 -12.37
C SER A 110 3.30 11.10 -13.71
N CYS A 111 2.50 12.15 -13.86
CA CYS A 111 1.59 12.31 -14.99
C CYS A 111 1.30 13.79 -15.26
N SER A 112 0.81 14.07 -16.45
CA SER A 112 0.50 15.43 -16.87
C SER A 112 -0.65 15.50 -17.86
N ALA A 113 -1.43 16.55 -17.76
CA ALA A 113 -2.52 16.84 -18.71
C ALA A 113 -2.82 18.34 -18.74
N ASN A 114 -3.56 18.80 -19.75
CA ASN A 114 -4.07 20.16 -19.89
C ASN A 114 -5.44 20.17 -20.60
N TRP A 115 -6.01 21.35 -20.79
CA TRP A 115 -7.26 21.54 -21.52
C TRP A 115 -8.40 20.65 -21.03
N ASN A 116 -8.66 20.62 -19.71
CA ASN A 116 -9.71 19.82 -19.10
C ASN A 116 -9.60 18.29 -19.32
N ASN A 117 -8.47 17.80 -19.81
CA ASN A 117 -8.25 16.36 -19.88
C ASN A 117 -7.95 15.80 -18.48
N ALA A 118 -8.20 14.51 -18.29
CA ALA A 118 -7.90 13.87 -17.03
C ALA A 118 -6.41 13.53 -16.92
N LEU A 119 -5.84 13.73 -15.74
CA LEU A 119 -4.50 13.26 -15.34
C LEU A 119 -4.50 11.76 -15.09
N TYR A 120 -5.51 11.30 -14.38
CA TYR A 120 -5.82 9.90 -14.21
C TYR A 120 -7.33 9.68 -14.05
N VAL A 121 -7.76 8.47 -14.34
CA VAL A 121 -9.13 8.00 -14.11
C VAL A 121 -9.09 6.60 -13.54
N ILE A 122 -9.89 6.36 -12.51
CA ILE A 122 -10.04 5.08 -11.81
C ILE A 122 -11.41 4.50 -12.16
N TYR A 123 -11.44 3.20 -12.46
CA TYR A 123 -12.61 2.53 -13.00
C TYR A 123 -13.00 1.30 -12.16
N ALA A 124 -14.30 1.07 -12.12
CA ALA A 124 -14.85 -0.22 -11.72
C ALA A 124 -14.75 -1.27 -12.85
N ALA A 125 -15.12 -2.50 -12.56
CA ALA A 125 -15.07 -3.62 -13.50
C ALA A 125 -16.01 -3.44 -14.71
N ASP A 126 -17.12 -2.72 -14.55
CA ASP A 126 -18.07 -2.36 -15.59
C ASP A 126 -17.64 -1.16 -16.44
N ASN A 127 -16.44 -0.63 -16.23
CA ASN A 127 -15.86 0.58 -16.79
C ASN A 127 -16.52 1.89 -16.34
N SER A 128 -17.36 1.89 -15.32
CA SER A 128 -17.83 3.14 -14.70
C SER A 128 -16.68 3.87 -14.02
N VAL A 129 -16.71 5.20 -14.02
CA VAL A 129 -15.70 6.04 -13.41
C VAL A 129 -15.97 6.16 -11.90
N LEU A 130 -15.02 5.73 -11.09
CA LEU A 130 -15.08 5.86 -9.64
C LEU A 130 -14.46 7.15 -9.15
N ALA A 131 -13.34 7.56 -9.75
CA ALA A 131 -12.66 8.81 -9.42
C ALA A 131 -11.80 9.27 -10.61
N CYS A 132 -11.55 10.56 -10.68
CA CYS A 132 -10.62 11.15 -11.65
C CYS A 132 -10.02 12.44 -11.10
N ARG A 133 -8.91 12.89 -11.69
CA ARG A 133 -8.38 14.24 -11.51
C ARG A 133 -8.32 14.94 -12.85
N GLN A 134 -8.94 16.09 -12.94
CA GLN A 134 -8.98 16.93 -14.14
C GLN A 134 -7.90 18.00 -14.08
N ALA A 135 -7.20 18.19 -15.18
CA ALA A 135 -6.28 19.31 -15.35
C ALA A 135 -7.02 20.63 -15.62
N PRO A 136 -6.43 21.77 -15.31
CA PRO A 136 -6.96 23.08 -15.66
C PRO A 136 -7.19 23.25 -17.17
N ASN A 137 -8.18 24.11 -17.53
CA ASN A 137 -8.48 24.44 -18.93
C ASN A 137 -7.52 25.51 -19.48
N ASN A 138 -6.26 25.23 -19.52
CA ASN A 138 -5.23 26.11 -20.08
C ASN A 138 -4.05 25.30 -20.66
N ALA A 139 -3.15 25.98 -21.35
CA ALA A 139 -2.00 25.36 -21.99
C ALA A 139 -0.96 24.84 -20.97
N ALA A 140 -0.79 25.52 -19.82
CA ALA A 140 0.14 25.10 -18.78
C ALA A 140 -0.28 23.78 -18.14
N GLY A 141 -1.59 23.52 -18.04
CA GLY A 141 -2.13 22.30 -17.50
C GLY A 141 -1.74 22.04 -16.05
N GLU A 142 -1.59 20.78 -15.71
CA GLU A 142 -1.12 20.30 -14.41
C GLU A 142 -0.11 19.15 -14.59
N VAL A 143 0.93 19.17 -13.76
CA VAL A 143 1.93 18.11 -13.65
C VAL A 143 1.87 17.56 -12.23
N LEU A 144 1.70 16.25 -12.12
CA LEU A 144 1.85 15.51 -10.87
C LEU A 144 3.18 14.78 -10.90
N THR A 145 3.96 14.92 -9.85
CA THR A 145 5.23 14.19 -9.67
C THR A 145 5.15 13.38 -8.39
N ASP A 146 5.34 12.07 -8.52
CA ASP A 146 5.33 11.13 -7.40
C ASP A 146 4.09 11.29 -6.48
N PHE A 147 2.95 11.58 -7.09
CA PHE A 147 1.70 11.87 -6.39
C PHE A 147 1.01 10.58 -5.94
N ALA A 148 0.75 10.46 -4.63
CA ALA A 148 0.11 9.28 -4.06
C ALA A 148 -1.41 9.29 -4.30
N VAL A 149 -1.93 8.20 -4.84
CA VAL A 149 -3.36 7.96 -5.06
C VAL A 149 -3.75 6.63 -4.44
N THR A 150 -4.70 6.65 -3.51
CA THR A 150 -5.28 5.42 -2.95
C THR A 150 -6.52 5.05 -3.74
N MET A 151 -6.59 3.80 -4.14
CA MET A 151 -7.68 3.27 -4.95
C MET A 151 -8.96 3.16 -4.11
N PRO A 152 -10.09 3.76 -4.55
CA PRO A 152 -11.37 3.66 -3.86
C PRO A 152 -11.94 2.23 -3.90
N GLU A 153 -13.00 2.00 -3.14
CA GLU A 153 -13.74 0.74 -3.20
C GLU A 153 -14.24 0.44 -4.61
N ASN A 154 -14.38 -0.83 -4.94
CA ASN A 154 -14.78 -1.33 -6.25
C ASN A 154 -13.81 -1.03 -7.40
N THR A 155 -12.60 -0.57 -7.13
CA THR A 155 -11.58 -0.37 -8.17
C THR A 155 -11.21 -1.69 -8.83
N ALA A 156 -11.22 -1.69 -10.17
CA ALA A 156 -10.71 -2.79 -10.97
C ALA A 156 -9.43 -2.41 -11.72
N TYR A 157 -9.34 -1.18 -12.21
CA TYR A 157 -8.17 -0.67 -12.90
C TYR A 157 -8.17 0.86 -12.93
N PHE A 158 -7.06 1.43 -13.35
CA PHE A 158 -6.94 2.86 -13.64
C PHE A 158 -6.15 3.10 -14.92
N ARG A 159 -6.23 4.32 -15.44
CA ARG A 159 -5.39 4.85 -16.52
C ARG A 159 -4.81 6.18 -16.14
N VAL A 160 -3.64 6.48 -16.71
CA VAL A 160 -2.88 7.69 -16.46
C VAL A 160 -2.59 8.39 -17.79
N ALA A 161 -2.63 9.71 -17.82
CA ALA A 161 -2.27 10.50 -18.98
C ALA A 161 -0.83 11.05 -18.86
N ALA A 162 -0.21 11.29 -20.01
CA ALA A 162 1.04 12.03 -20.10
C ALA A 162 0.99 13.01 -21.27
N ASN A 163 1.41 14.22 -21.01
CA ASN A 163 1.58 15.27 -22.01
C ASN A 163 3.03 15.72 -22.05
N LEU A 164 3.75 15.27 -23.07
CA LEU A 164 5.18 15.51 -23.22
C LEU A 164 5.52 16.96 -23.57
N GLU A 165 4.54 17.78 -23.96
CA GLU A 165 4.76 19.22 -24.19
C GLU A 165 4.98 19.98 -22.88
N ILE A 166 4.38 19.51 -21.78
CA ILE A 166 4.48 20.17 -20.47
C ILE A 166 5.33 19.36 -19.47
N GLN A 167 5.55 18.08 -19.73
CA GLN A 167 6.39 17.19 -18.93
C GLN A 167 7.15 16.23 -19.85
N PRO A 168 8.32 16.63 -20.37
CA PRO A 168 9.00 15.88 -21.43
C PRO A 168 9.48 14.47 -21.07
N GLU A 169 9.83 14.18 -19.80
CA GLU A 169 10.66 13.00 -19.53
C GLU A 169 10.26 12.11 -18.35
N SER A 170 9.20 12.40 -17.61
CA SER A 170 8.98 11.67 -16.35
C SER A 170 7.54 11.27 -16.06
N TYR A 171 6.88 10.59 -16.99
CA TYR A 171 5.64 9.91 -16.68
C TYR A 171 5.93 8.48 -16.22
N ALA A 172 5.39 8.12 -15.06
CA ALA A 172 5.63 6.83 -14.43
C ALA A 172 4.45 6.40 -13.56
N VAL A 173 4.35 5.11 -13.37
CA VAL A 173 3.46 4.49 -12.40
C VAL A 173 4.30 3.63 -11.47
N ALA A 174 4.14 3.79 -10.17
CA ALA A 174 4.76 2.93 -9.19
C ALA A 174 3.72 2.47 -8.16
N GLN A 175 3.73 1.20 -7.81
CA GLN A 175 2.91 0.69 -6.73
C GLN A 175 3.60 0.98 -5.40
N TYR A 176 2.85 1.55 -4.47
CA TYR A 176 3.30 1.86 -3.14
C TYR A 176 2.66 0.89 -2.15
N THR A 177 3.47 0.10 -1.50
CA THR A 177 3.00 -0.85 -0.51
C THR A 177 3.65 -0.59 0.84
N THR A 178 2.83 -0.62 1.88
CA THR A 178 3.35 -0.66 3.25
C THR A 178 3.39 -2.12 3.69
N ARG A 179 4.56 -2.62 3.99
CA ARG A 179 4.74 -3.97 4.53
C ARG A 179 5.16 -3.88 5.99
N ILE A 180 4.70 -4.86 6.77
CA ILE A 180 5.30 -5.11 8.07
C ILE A 180 6.67 -5.72 7.77
N ALA A 181 7.75 -5.04 8.18
CA ALA A 181 9.07 -5.64 8.12
C ALA A 181 9.01 -6.99 8.85
N ALA A 182 9.43 -8.04 8.18
CA ALA A 182 9.72 -9.27 8.91
C ALA A 182 10.73 -8.87 9.99
N LYS A 183 10.31 -8.93 11.26
CA LYS A 183 11.22 -8.73 12.37
C LYS A 183 12.26 -9.83 12.17
N ALA A 184 13.47 -9.46 11.77
CA ALA A 184 14.59 -10.38 11.87
C ALA A 184 14.51 -10.94 13.29
N PRO A 185 14.47 -12.26 13.48
CA PRO A 185 14.47 -12.81 14.81
C PRO A 185 15.70 -12.21 15.48
N VAL A 186 15.48 -11.37 16.49
CA VAL A 186 16.57 -10.92 17.35
C VAL A 186 16.94 -12.18 18.11
N LEU A 187 17.95 -12.87 17.63
CA LEU A 187 18.60 -13.93 18.36
C LEU A 187 19.26 -13.27 19.58
N THR A 188 18.50 -13.22 20.66
CA THR A 188 19.09 -12.83 21.95
C THR A 188 20.11 -13.88 22.34
N VAL A 189 21.17 -13.51 23.07
CA VAL A 189 22.14 -14.43 23.62
C VAL A 189 21.44 -15.57 24.36
N ALA A 190 20.37 -15.28 25.11
CA ALA A 190 19.54 -16.28 25.78
C ALA A 190 18.88 -17.27 24.81
N ALA A 191 18.32 -16.80 23.67
CA ALA A 191 17.72 -17.70 22.69
C ALA A 191 18.75 -18.58 21.99
N VAL A 192 19.95 -18.05 21.72
CA VAL A 192 21.06 -18.83 21.15
C VAL A 192 21.54 -19.87 22.14
N ARG A 193 21.67 -19.55 23.44
CA ARG A 193 22.00 -20.52 24.48
C ARG A 193 20.98 -21.64 24.57
N THR A 194 19.71 -21.34 24.56
CA THR A 194 18.62 -22.35 24.54
C THR A 194 18.73 -23.28 23.33
N LEU A 195 19.01 -22.71 22.13
CA LEU A 195 19.23 -23.51 20.93
C LEU A 195 20.48 -24.42 21.04
N LEU A 196 21.56 -23.91 21.62
CA LEU A 196 22.76 -24.70 21.86
C LEU A 196 22.51 -25.85 22.84
N ASP A 197 21.72 -25.63 23.89
CA ASP A 197 21.37 -26.68 24.85
C ASP A 197 20.53 -27.78 24.18
N ILE A 198 19.61 -27.41 23.29
CA ILE A 198 18.83 -28.36 22.46
C ILE A 198 19.76 -29.13 21.52
N LEU A 199 20.70 -28.44 20.88
CA LEU A 199 21.66 -29.06 19.98
C LEU A 199 22.60 -30.03 20.73
N ARG A 200 23.05 -29.69 21.94
CA ARG A 200 23.93 -30.57 22.79
C ARG A 200 23.25 -31.89 23.17
N ALA A 201 21.91 -31.88 23.27
CA ALA A 201 21.17 -33.11 23.59
C ALA A 201 21.03 -34.08 22.41
N GLY A 202 21.44 -33.67 21.19
CA GLY A 202 21.36 -34.49 19.99
C GLY A 202 22.61 -35.30 19.71
N THR A 203 22.50 -36.27 18.81
CA THR A 203 23.64 -37.09 18.32
C THR A 203 24.10 -36.50 16.98
N TYR A 204 25.35 -36.08 16.91
CA TYR A 204 25.94 -35.36 15.78
C TYR A 204 27.25 -35.98 15.29
N THR A 205 27.53 -35.77 14.01
CA THR A 205 28.83 -36.09 13.42
C THR A 205 29.92 -35.17 14.01
N GLN A 206 31.17 -35.57 13.93
CA GLN A 206 32.29 -34.80 14.46
C GLN A 206 32.37 -33.37 13.84
N SER A 207 32.04 -33.24 12.57
CA SER A 207 31.97 -31.92 11.90
C SER A 207 30.88 -31.02 12.48
N GLN A 208 29.71 -31.57 12.78
CA GLN A 208 28.60 -30.85 13.42
C GLN A 208 28.92 -30.45 14.86
N GLN A 209 29.58 -31.34 15.62
CA GLN A 209 30.06 -31.04 16.98
C GLN A 209 31.06 -29.88 16.97
N SER A 210 31.99 -29.85 16.01
CA SER A 210 32.93 -28.75 15.84
C SER A 210 32.24 -27.43 15.51
N ALA A 211 31.16 -27.44 14.71
CA ALA A 211 30.38 -26.25 14.41
C ALA A 211 29.64 -25.72 15.65
N ILE A 212 29.07 -26.61 16.46
CA ILE A 212 28.42 -26.26 17.75
C ILE A 212 29.43 -25.62 18.68
N GLN A 213 30.64 -26.20 18.83
CA GLN A 213 31.70 -25.65 19.66
C GLN A 213 32.19 -24.28 19.22
N ASN A 214 32.28 -24.05 17.91
CA ASN A 214 32.62 -22.72 17.35
C ASN A 214 31.56 -21.66 17.67
N LEU A 215 30.29 -22.04 17.65
CA LEU A 215 29.20 -21.15 18.02
C LEU A 215 29.22 -20.78 19.50
N GLU A 216 29.55 -21.74 20.37
CA GLU A 216 29.75 -21.54 21.81
C GLU A 216 30.88 -20.56 22.09
N ASN A 217 32.03 -20.78 21.43
CA ASN A 217 33.19 -19.92 21.58
C ASN A 217 32.89 -18.48 21.11
N ALA A 218 32.10 -18.32 20.05
CA ALA A 218 31.67 -17.00 19.57
C ALA A 218 30.78 -16.29 20.59
N LEU A 219 29.90 -17.01 21.29
CA LEU A 219 29.03 -16.43 22.33
C LEU A 219 29.79 -15.97 23.58
N LEU A 220 30.93 -16.63 23.92
CA LEU A 220 31.78 -16.23 25.04
C LEU A 220 32.52 -14.90 24.81
N ILE A 221 32.58 -14.44 23.56
CA ILE A 221 33.21 -13.16 23.18
C ILE A 221 32.22 -11.99 23.29
N ILE A 222 30.92 -12.26 23.33
CA ILE A 222 29.86 -11.26 23.31
C ILE A 222 29.32 -10.94 24.73
N ASP A 223 29.65 -11.78 25.73
CA ASP A 223 29.38 -11.53 27.15
C ASP A 223 30.53 -10.72 27.78
#